data_42c66aa6026f03c16f1a86644852af15
#
_entry.id   42c66aa6026f03c16f1a86644852af15
#
_cell.length_a   1.000
_cell.length_b   1.000
_cell.length_c   1.000
_cell.angle_alpha   90.00
_cell.angle_beta   90.00
_cell.angle_gamma   90.00
#
_symmetry.space_group_name_H-M   'P 1'
#
loop_
_entity.id
_entity.type
_entity.pdbx_description
1 polymer ?
#
loop_
_entity_poly.entity_id
_entity_poly.type
_entity_poly.pdbx_seq_one_letter_code
_entity_poly.pdbx_strand_id
1 'polypeptide(L)'
;HWQAGMLDILYSNEEIFVSYTEDIGNDKKWCKWFSSWCDSYTSTSIARGLIQDNELVSLNNIFQSQPPLVDKIHWGSRLMIKDDLLYASVGERAQGSVTQDPTNHIGKIIRINRDGSAPKDNPYSSEPNWLPEVFQVGLRNPQGMALNSNDSSIYITNHGPKGGDFFGEVVKGTNYGWMDVAWGGTDYDGSIIGDGSAWKEGLLKPIYRWIPSIAVSDMIFYKGNFFPELNDKVILTSLKAQRLISLDFNDGKASNETVLIEGMGRLRDVEQNDSGEIFVIIDDNNSGIWKLVKK
;
A
#
# COMPACT_ATOMS: atom_id res chain seq x y z
N HIS A 1 -6.53 -18.43 -1.88
CA HIS A 1 -5.85 -17.78 -0.72
C HIS A 1 -6.46 -16.39 -0.53
N TRP A 2 -7.10 -16.14 0.59
CA TRP A 2 -7.90 -14.96 0.99
C TRP A 2 -7.55 -13.63 0.30
N GLN A 3 -6.46 -12.94 0.68
CA GLN A 3 -6.04 -11.66 0.10
C GLN A 3 -4.73 -11.80 -0.71
N ALA A 4 -4.29 -13.02 -0.97
CA ALA A 4 -3.04 -13.35 -1.62
C ALA A 4 -3.17 -13.41 -3.16
N GLY A 5 -2.06 -13.27 -3.85
CA GLY A 5 -1.97 -13.35 -5.30
C GLY A 5 -1.02 -12.31 -5.88
N MET A 6 -1.30 -11.86 -7.08
CA MET A 6 -0.68 -10.66 -7.65
C MET A 6 -1.31 -9.45 -6.97
N LEU A 7 -0.49 -8.53 -6.48
CA LEU A 7 -0.92 -7.45 -5.60
C LEU A 7 -0.85 -6.08 -6.28
N ASP A 8 0.23 -5.84 -7.05
CA ASP A 8 0.41 -4.60 -7.80
C ASP A 8 1.31 -4.80 -9.02
N ILE A 9 1.14 -3.97 -10.04
CA ILE A 9 1.96 -3.93 -11.25
C ILE A 9 2.34 -2.49 -11.54
N LEU A 10 3.64 -2.24 -11.69
CA LEU A 10 4.19 -0.94 -12.04
C LEU A 10 5.05 -1.05 -13.29
N TYR A 11 4.72 -0.28 -14.33
CA TYR A 11 5.52 -0.17 -15.55
C TYR A 11 6.34 1.12 -15.54
N SER A 12 7.62 1.02 -15.86
CA SER A 12 8.51 2.17 -15.95
C SER A 12 9.72 1.88 -16.84
N ASN A 13 9.87 2.63 -17.94
CA ASN A 13 11.06 2.57 -18.81
C ASN A 13 11.35 1.14 -19.34
N GLU A 14 10.37 0.50 -19.97
CA GLU A 14 10.46 -0.89 -20.50
C GLU A 14 10.67 -1.96 -19.44
N GLU A 15 10.63 -1.58 -18.17
CA GLU A 15 10.64 -2.51 -17.04
C GLU A 15 9.24 -2.64 -16.45
N ILE A 16 8.95 -3.83 -15.96
CA ILE A 16 7.75 -4.12 -15.17
C ILE A 16 8.19 -4.61 -13.78
N PHE A 17 7.56 -4.05 -12.77
CA PHE A 17 7.69 -4.49 -11.39
C PHE A 17 6.36 -5.10 -10.96
N VAL A 18 6.42 -6.27 -10.36
CA VAL A 18 5.23 -6.98 -9.88
C VAL A 18 5.42 -7.31 -8.42
N SER A 19 4.54 -6.81 -7.56
CA SER A 19 4.46 -7.29 -6.19
C SER A 19 3.45 -8.43 -6.10
N TYR A 20 3.78 -9.46 -5.34
CA TYR A 20 2.96 -10.65 -5.22
C TYR A 20 3.18 -11.38 -3.91
N THR A 21 2.27 -12.29 -3.60
CA THR A 21 2.42 -13.21 -2.48
C THR A 21 3.22 -14.42 -2.92
N GLU A 22 4.38 -14.63 -2.34
CA GLU A 22 5.20 -15.81 -2.57
C GLU A 22 4.94 -16.88 -1.51
N ASP A 23 4.71 -18.10 -1.94
CA ASP A 23 4.63 -19.27 -1.06
C ASP A 23 6.05 -19.81 -0.82
N ILE A 24 6.54 -19.66 0.40
CA ILE A 24 7.87 -20.08 0.83
C ILE A 24 7.89 -21.57 1.26
N GLY A 25 6.70 -22.20 1.32
CA GLY A 25 6.54 -23.55 1.83
C GLY A 25 6.49 -23.64 3.35
N ASN A 26 6.74 -24.83 3.86
CA ASN A 26 6.82 -25.06 5.30
C ASN A 26 7.96 -26.04 5.65
N ASP A 27 8.49 -25.91 6.86
CA ASP A 27 9.64 -26.69 7.33
C ASP A 27 9.28 -28.10 7.84
N LYS A 28 7.98 -28.43 7.92
CA LYS A 28 7.53 -29.68 8.52
C LYS A 28 7.54 -30.81 7.51
N LYS A 29 8.48 -31.77 7.62
CA LYS A 29 8.62 -32.93 6.73
C LYS A 29 7.34 -33.76 6.55
N TRP A 30 6.48 -33.85 7.57
CA TRP A 30 5.20 -34.57 7.53
C TRP A 30 4.12 -33.83 6.72
N CYS A 31 4.23 -32.52 6.54
CA CYS A 31 3.30 -31.73 5.72
C CYS A 31 3.32 -32.14 4.23
N LYS A 32 4.38 -32.76 3.76
CA LYS A 32 4.44 -33.34 2.39
C LYS A 32 3.42 -34.46 2.17
N TRP A 33 2.93 -35.09 3.25
CA TRP A 33 1.99 -36.21 3.20
C TRP A 33 0.55 -35.81 3.52
N PHE A 34 0.34 -34.67 4.23
CA PHE A 34 -0.95 -34.18 4.68
C PHE A 34 -1.08 -32.66 4.42
N SER A 35 -0.93 -32.26 3.17
CA SER A 35 -0.86 -30.84 2.77
C SER A 35 -2.08 -29.98 3.17
N SER A 36 -3.26 -30.59 3.37
CA SER A 36 -4.48 -29.90 3.78
C SER A 36 -4.46 -29.39 5.25
N TRP A 37 -3.50 -29.83 6.05
CA TRP A 37 -3.39 -29.54 7.48
C TRP A 37 -2.22 -28.62 7.82
N CYS A 38 -1.48 -28.17 6.79
CA CYS A 38 -0.28 -27.39 6.97
C CYS A 38 -0.41 -26.03 6.30
N ASP A 39 -0.32 -24.96 7.08
CA ASP A 39 -0.17 -23.64 6.55
C ASP A 39 1.25 -23.42 6.02
N SER A 40 1.36 -22.93 4.79
CA SER A 40 2.62 -22.47 4.23
C SER A 40 2.99 -21.11 4.78
N TYR A 41 4.29 -20.90 4.99
CA TYR A 41 4.83 -19.55 5.17
C TYR A 41 4.74 -18.79 3.86
N THR A 42 4.40 -17.53 3.94
CA THR A 42 4.22 -16.65 2.77
C THR A 42 4.90 -15.32 3.00
N SER A 43 5.39 -14.70 1.92
CA SER A 43 6.05 -13.40 1.95
C SER A 43 5.45 -12.46 0.91
N THR A 44 5.55 -11.15 1.13
CA THR A 44 5.41 -10.17 0.07
C THR A 44 6.73 -10.13 -0.70
N SER A 45 6.67 -10.40 -2.00
CA SER A 45 7.83 -10.41 -2.87
C SER A 45 7.64 -9.46 -4.05
N ILE A 46 8.75 -8.99 -4.60
CA ILE A 46 8.77 -8.11 -5.77
C ILE A 46 9.66 -8.74 -6.83
N ALA A 47 9.10 -8.91 -8.02
CA ALA A 47 9.85 -9.31 -9.21
C ALA A 47 9.99 -8.14 -10.15
N ARG A 48 11.14 -8.08 -10.85
CA ARG A 48 11.43 -7.15 -11.94
C ARG A 48 11.55 -7.92 -13.24
N GLY A 49 10.87 -7.44 -14.28
CA GLY A 49 10.93 -7.98 -15.62
C GLY A 49 11.30 -6.94 -16.65
N LEU A 50 11.70 -7.37 -17.83
CA LEU A 50 11.95 -6.53 -19.01
C LEU A 50 10.88 -6.82 -20.06
N ILE A 51 10.36 -5.77 -20.67
CA ILE A 51 9.43 -5.83 -21.80
C ILE A 51 10.23 -5.48 -23.08
N GLN A 52 10.27 -6.40 -24.04
CA GLN A 52 10.86 -6.18 -25.35
C GLN A 52 9.88 -6.69 -26.41
N ASP A 53 9.64 -5.91 -27.46
CA ASP A 53 8.71 -6.26 -28.55
C ASP A 53 7.31 -6.71 -28.05
N ASN A 54 6.80 -6.07 -26.97
CA ASN A 54 5.56 -6.40 -26.25
C ASN A 54 5.56 -7.79 -25.57
N GLU A 55 6.72 -8.38 -25.35
CA GLU A 55 6.87 -9.65 -24.63
C GLU A 55 7.66 -9.44 -23.33
N LEU A 56 7.27 -10.19 -22.30
CA LEU A 56 8.03 -10.27 -21.05
C LEU A 56 9.20 -11.23 -21.23
N VAL A 57 10.40 -10.69 -21.42
CA VAL A 57 11.59 -11.49 -21.77
C VAL A 57 12.38 -11.98 -20.54
N SER A 58 12.17 -11.38 -19.39
CA SER A 58 12.77 -11.85 -18.13
C SER A 58 11.87 -11.44 -16.96
N LEU A 59 11.91 -12.26 -15.90
CA LEU A 59 11.26 -11.93 -14.63
C LEU A 59 12.09 -12.53 -13.49
N ASN A 60 12.67 -11.68 -12.66
CA ASN A 60 13.54 -12.08 -11.57
C ASN A 60 13.04 -11.49 -10.25
N ASN A 61 13.03 -12.30 -9.19
CA ASN A 61 12.75 -11.79 -7.85
C ASN A 61 13.90 -10.90 -7.38
N ILE A 62 13.56 -9.67 -6.98
CA ILE A 62 14.53 -8.66 -6.51
C ILE A 62 14.36 -8.33 -5.02
N PHE A 63 13.22 -8.70 -4.41
CA PHE A 63 12.95 -8.45 -3.00
C PHE A 63 11.99 -9.48 -2.44
N GLN A 64 12.21 -9.86 -1.18
CA GLN A 64 11.33 -10.71 -0.39
C GLN A 64 11.26 -10.19 1.05
N SER A 65 10.07 -9.89 1.54
CA SER A 65 9.87 -9.39 2.90
C SER A 65 10.20 -10.45 3.95
N GLN A 66 10.82 -10.03 5.05
CA GLN A 66 11.21 -10.88 6.18
C GLN A 66 10.49 -10.44 7.47
N PRO A 67 10.14 -11.40 8.36
CA PRO A 67 10.14 -12.84 8.14
C PRO A 67 8.95 -13.30 7.28
N PRO A 68 9.00 -14.47 6.64
CA PRO A 68 7.81 -15.10 6.07
C PRO A 68 6.84 -15.51 7.19
N LEU A 69 5.53 -15.37 6.95
CA LEU A 69 4.47 -15.58 7.94
C LEU A 69 3.37 -16.50 7.40
N VAL A 70 2.66 -17.18 8.29
CA VAL A 70 1.53 -18.04 7.91
C VAL A 70 0.22 -17.25 7.70
N ASP A 71 0.12 -16.04 8.22
CA ASP A 71 -1.06 -15.19 8.08
C ASP A 71 -1.27 -14.73 6.63
N LYS A 72 -2.53 -14.70 6.18
CA LYS A 72 -2.92 -14.52 4.78
C LYS A 72 -3.69 -13.23 4.52
N ILE A 73 -3.51 -12.22 5.37
CA ILE A 73 -4.16 -10.90 5.29
C ILE A 73 -3.16 -9.75 5.42
N HIS A 74 -3.58 -8.55 5.12
CA HIS A 74 -2.82 -7.29 5.26
C HIS A 74 -1.47 -7.32 4.55
N TRP A 75 -1.49 -7.51 3.24
CA TRP A 75 -0.26 -7.63 2.43
C TRP A 75 0.40 -6.27 2.14
N GLY A 76 -0.39 -5.19 2.08
CA GLY A 76 0.07 -3.91 1.53
C GLY A 76 0.38 -4.04 0.05
N SER A 77 1.65 -3.80 -0.31
CA SER A 77 2.31 -4.15 -1.58
C SER A 77 2.12 -3.19 -2.75
N ARG A 78 1.73 -1.94 -2.51
CA ARG A 78 1.78 -0.90 -3.56
C ARG A 78 3.21 -0.53 -3.89
N LEU A 79 3.44 -0.28 -5.18
CA LEU A 79 4.72 0.05 -5.77
C LEU A 79 4.71 1.49 -6.30
N MET A 80 5.83 2.20 -6.17
CA MET A 80 6.03 3.53 -6.74
C MET A 80 7.50 3.74 -7.08
N ILE A 81 7.79 4.33 -8.23
CA ILE A 81 9.14 4.78 -8.57
C ILE A 81 9.22 6.30 -8.41
N LYS A 82 10.24 6.74 -7.69
CA LYS A 82 10.65 8.13 -7.59
C LYS A 82 12.17 8.22 -7.58
N ASP A 83 12.71 9.14 -8.37
CA ASP A 83 14.17 9.38 -8.47
C ASP A 83 14.96 8.08 -8.76
N ASP A 84 14.43 7.23 -9.64
CA ASP A 84 14.98 5.92 -10.04
C ASP A 84 15.03 4.87 -8.91
N LEU A 85 14.39 5.13 -7.78
CA LEU A 85 14.27 4.22 -6.64
C LEU A 85 12.85 3.66 -6.53
N LEU A 86 12.76 2.37 -6.21
CA LEU A 86 11.50 1.68 -5.99
C LEU A 86 11.10 1.76 -4.52
N TYR A 87 9.92 2.30 -4.28
CA TYR A 87 9.23 2.28 -2.99
C TYR A 87 8.17 1.19 -3.02
N ALA A 88 8.06 0.44 -1.94
CA ALA A 88 7.00 -0.55 -1.79
C ALA A 88 6.44 -0.56 -0.38
N SER A 89 5.14 -0.78 -0.27
CA SER A 89 4.50 -0.93 1.03
C SER A 89 4.42 -2.41 1.42
N VAL A 90 4.68 -2.73 2.69
CA VAL A 90 4.50 -4.06 3.26
C VAL A 90 3.50 -3.95 4.41
N GLY A 91 2.43 -4.73 4.37
CA GLY A 91 1.42 -4.76 5.41
C GLY A 91 1.87 -5.53 6.65
N GLU A 92 1.16 -5.34 7.77
CA GLU A 92 1.54 -5.91 9.07
C GLU A 92 1.14 -7.39 9.25
N ARG A 93 0.46 -7.99 8.27
CA ARG A 93 0.16 -9.42 8.21
C ARG A 93 -0.51 -9.98 9.47
N ALA A 94 -1.41 -9.19 10.10
CA ALA A 94 -2.01 -9.46 11.42
C ALA A 94 -1.00 -9.64 12.58
N GLN A 95 0.22 -9.09 12.41
CA GLN A 95 1.30 -9.12 13.41
C GLN A 95 1.60 -7.71 13.93
N GLY A 96 0.57 -6.95 14.26
CA GLY A 96 0.66 -5.52 14.58
C GLY A 96 1.75 -5.15 15.58
N SER A 97 2.00 -6.00 16.58
CA SER A 97 3.03 -5.76 17.61
C SER A 97 4.47 -5.69 17.08
N VAL A 98 4.75 -6.31 15.91
CA VAL A 98 6.11 -6.33 15.34
C VAL A 98 6.37 -5.20 14.34
N THR A 99 5.39 -4.32 14.10
CA THR A 99 5.58 -3.19 13.17
C THR A 99 6.62 -2.19 13.65
N GLN A 100 6.89 -2.15 14.96
CA GLN A 100 7.90 -1.30 15.58
C GLN A 100 9.28 -1.99 15.67
N ASP A 101 9.37 -3.29 15.38
CA ASP A 101 10.63 -4.03 15.42
C ASP A 101 11.47 -3.74 14.16
N PRO A 102 12.73 -3.27 14.32
CA PRO A 102 13.60 -2.90 13.21
C PRO A 102 14.10 -4.09 12.38
N THR A 103 14.00 -5.32 12.90
CA THR A 103 14.59 -6.53 12.30
C THR A 103 13.69 -7.21 11.26
N ASN A 104 12.58 -6.57 10.88
CA ASN A 104 11.63 -7.11 9.91
C ASN A 104 11.09 -6.01 8.97
N HIS A 105 10.43 -6.44 7.87
CA HIS A 105 9.76 -5.54 6.91
C HIS A 105 8.26 -5.31 7.18
N ILE A 106 7.71 -5.92 8.22
CA ILE A 106 6.28 -5.97 8.51
C ILE A 106 5.76 -4.59 8.94
N GLY A 107 4.71 -4.11 8.25
CA GLY A 107 4.09 -2.81 8.53
C GLY A 107 4.98 -1.60 8.20
N LYS A 108 5.68 -1.66 7.07
CA LYS A 108 6.69 -0.66 6.68
C LYS A 108 6.56 -0.22 5.22
N ILE A 109 7.10 0.94 4.91
CA ILE A 109 7.54 1.28 3.57
C ILE A 109 9.00 0.89 3.44
N ILE A 110 9.33 0.18 2.39
CA ILE A 110 10.71 -0.10 1.97
C ILE A 110 11.09 0.79 0.79
N ARG A 111 12.39 1.09 0.66
CA ARG A 111 12.96 1.78 -0.50
C ARG A 111 14.21 1.03 -0.95
N ILE A 112 14.21 0.60 -2.21
CA ILE A 112 15.29 -0.19 -2.82
C ILE A 112 15.67 0.38 -4.18
N ASN A 113 16.88 0.06 -4.63
CA ASN A 113 17.28 0.24 -6.01
C ASN A 113 16.48 -0.69 -6.92
N ARG A 114 16.46 -0.44 -8.24
CA ARG A 114 15.75 -1.30 -9.21
C ARG A 114 16.25 -2.75 -9.26
N ASP A 115 17.45 -3.00 -8.76
CA ASP A 115 18.05 -4.34 -8.64
C ASP A 115 17.76 -5.05 -7.30
N GLY A 116 17.01 -4.38 -6.39
CA GLY A 116 16.66 -4.89 -5.07
C GLY A 116 17.63 -4.52 -3.95
N SER A 117 18.80 -3.97 -4.25
CA SER A 117 19.76 -3.56 -3.23
C SER A 117 19.27 -2.32 -2.44
N ALA A 118 19.66 -2.21 -1.17
CA ALA A 118 19.31 -1.08 -0.34
C ALA A 118 20.14 0.17 -0.69
N PRO A 119 19.51 1.34 -0.93
CA PRO A 119 20.21 2.61 -1.09
C PRO A 119 20.98 3.01 0.18
N LYS A 120 22.20 3.51 0.00
CA LYS A 120 23.07 3.94 1.12
C LYS A 120 22.52 5.12 1.93
N ASP A 121 21.64 5.91 1.32
CA ASP A 121 21.00 7.07 1.95
C ASP A 121 19.64 6.74 2.58
N ASN A 122 19.25 5.47 2.68
CA ASN A 122 18.11 5.05 3.49
C ASN A 122 18.31 5.44 4.96
N PRO A 123 17.22 5.77 5.70
CA PRO A 123 17.33 6.30 7.07
C PRO A 123 18.06 5.38 8.02
N TYR A 124 18.00 4.07 7.78
CA TYR A 124 18.54 3.06 8.68
C TYR A 124 19.68 2.23 8.05
N SER A 125 20.21 2.65 6.91
CA SER A 125 21.24 1.90 6.15
C SER A 125 22.56 1.69 6.92
N SER A 126 22.82 2.53 7.93
CA SER A 126 24.01 2.44 8.79
C SER A 126 23.70 1.95 10.21
N GLU A 127 22.44 1.63 10.50
CA GLU A 127 22.01 1.18 11.82
C GLU A 127 22.15 -0.34 11.94
N PRO A 128 22.99 -0.87 12.85
CA PRO A 128 23.35 -2.29 12.86
C PRO A 128 22.19 -3.25 13.16
N ASN A 129 21.12 -2.74 13.75
CA ASN A 129 19.95 -3.53 14.14
C ASN A 129 18.73 -3.29 13.24
N TRP A 130 18.88 -2.52 12.17
CA TRP A 130 17.80 -2.25 11.22
C TRP A 130 18.03 -2.96 9.89
N LEU A 131 16.95 -3.37 9.26
CA LEU A 131 16.99 -3.77 7.85
C LEU A 131 17.22 -2.52 6.99
N PRO A 132 18.25 -2.50 6.13
CA PRO A 132 18.67 -1.30 5.40
C PRO A 132 17.67 -0.82 4.36
N GLU A 133 16.70 -1.66 3.94
CA GLU A 133 15.64 -1.33 3.02
C GLU A 133 14.53 -0.49 3.65
N VAL A 134 14.41 -0.50 4.98
CA VAL A 134 13.33 0.21 5.69
C VAL A 134 13.43 1.71 5.50
N PHE A 135 12.31 2.34 5.11
CA PHE A 135 12.22 3.78 4.88
C PHE A 135 11.28 4.49 5.87
N GLN A 136 10.12 3.90 6.17
CA GLN A 136 9.13 4.42 7.12
C GLN A 136 8.46 3.24 7.84
N VAL A 137 8.04 3.44 9.08
CA VAL A 137 7.51 2.36 9.93
C VAL A 137 6.11 2.66 10.49
N GLY A 138 5.51 1.67 11.17
CA GLY A 138 4.28 1.85 11.94
C GLY A 138 3.01 1.91 11.11
N LEU A 139 2.94 1.12 10.04
CA LEU A 139 1.78 0.98 9.17
C LEU A 139 1.03 -0.33 9.44
N ARG A 140 -0.29 -0.32 9.20
CA ARG A 140 -1.11 -1.54 9.31
C ARG A 140 -1.23 -2.25 7.95
N ASN A 141 -1.90 -1.65 7.00
CA ASN A 141 -2.16 -2.24 5.69
C ASN A 141 -2.29 -1.15 4.63
N PRO A 142 -1.16 -0.62 4.13
CA PRO A 142 -1.17 0.40 3.08
C PRO A 142 -1.70 -0.20 1.77
N GLN A 143 -2.68 0.47 1.14
CA GLN A 143 -3.38 -0.05 -0.04
C GLN A 143 -3.24 0.83 -1.28
N GLY A 144 -2.92 2.10 -1.14
CA GLY A 144 -2.64 3.03 -2.24
C GLY A 144 -1.31 3.73 -2.03
N MET A 145 -0.65 4.10 -3.13
CA MET A 145 0.58 4.89 -3.12
C MET A 145 0.64 5.72 -4.41
N ALA A 146 0.82 7.02 -4.29
CA ALA A 146 0.91 7.92 -5.43
C ALA A 146 1.97 9.00 -5.24
N LEU A 147 2.60 9.40 -6.35
CA LEU A 147 3.51 10.54 -6.41
C LEU A 147 2.71 11.81 -6.76
N ASN A 148 2.81 12.83 -5.92
CA ASN A 148 2.31 14.15 -6.26
C ASN A 148 3.36 14.92 -7.06
N SER A 149 3.07 15.22 -8.31
CA SER A 149 4.00 15.94 -9.19
C SER A 149 4.21 17.41 -8.80
N ASN A 150 3.34 18.00 -7.96
CA ASN A 150 3.43 19.40 -7.57
C ASN A 150 4.48 19.63 -6.47
N ASP A 151 4.63 18.69 -5.54
CA ASP A 151 5.59 18.78 -4.43
C ASP A 151 6.67 17.69 -4.47
N SER A 152 6.57 16.77 -5.43
CA SER A 152 7.45 15.60 -5.56
C SER A 152 7.46 14.69 -4.32
N SER A 153 6.38 14.66 -3.54
CA SER A 153 6.22 13.77 -2.39
C SER A 153 5.41 12.52 -2.76
N ILE A 154 5.69 11.42 -2.08
CA ILE A 154 4.91 10.18 -2.16
C ILE A 154 3.89 10.18 -1.03
N TYR A 155 2.68 9.79 -1.35
CA TYR A 155 1.57 9.67 -0.41
C TYR A 155 1.01 8.26 -0.41
N ILE A 156 0.39 7.88 0.71
CA ILE A 156 -0.21 6.55 0.92
C ILE A 156 -1.63 6.65 1.46
N THR A 157 -2.41 5.62 1.18
CA THR A 157 -3.59 5.27 1.96
C THR A 157 -3.30 4.05 2.81
N ASN A 158 -3.87 3.99 4.01
CA ASN A 158 -3.66 2.86 4.93
C ASN A 158 -4.95 2.49 5.64
N HIS A 159 -5.25 1.21 5.70
CA HIS A 159 -6.41 0.69 6.43
C HIS A 159 -6.19 0.71 7.94
N GLY A 160 -7.09 1.37 8.66
CA GLY A 160 -7.33 1.10 10.07
C GLY A 160 -8.17 -0.16 10.28
N PRO A 161 -8.50 -0.50 11.53
CA PRO A 161 -9.46 -1.59 11.82
C PRO A 161 -10.92 -1.12 11.65
N LYS A 162 -11.62 -0.84 12.74
CA LYS A 162 -13.02 -0.37 12.72
C LYS A 162 -13.16 1.08 12.26
N GLY A 163 -12.10 1.87 12.47
CA GLY A 163 -11.91 3.24 12.03
C GLY A 163 -10.42 3.57 11.96
N GLY A 164 -10.10 4.79 11.48
CA GLY A 164 -8.72 5.24 11.38
C GLY A 164 -8.01 4.81 10.11
N ASP A 165 -8.77 4.47 9.06
CA ASP A 165 -8.22 4.54 7.71
C ASP A 165 -7.66 5.94 7.49
N PHE A 166 -6.55 6.06 6.78
CA PHE A 166 -5.98 7.37 6.57
C PHE A 166 -5.31 7.56 5.21
N PHE A 167 -5.18 8.82 4.84
CA PHE A 167 -4.32 9.36 3.81
C PHE A 167 -3.17 10.11 4.49
N GLY A 168 -1.93 9.84 4.08
CA GLY A 168 -0.73 10.42 4.69
C GLY A 168 0.48 10.40 3.77
N GLU A 169 1.56 11.03 4.19
CA GLU A 169 2.79 11.18 3.43
C GLU A 169 3.84 10.10 3.77
N VAL A 170 4.60 9.67 2.79
CA VAL A 170 5.78 8.80 2.96
C VAL A 170 6.99 9.68 3.28
N VAL A 171 7.39 9.71 4.54
CA VAL A 171 8.46 10.57 5.03
C VAL A 171 9.61 9.74 5.60
N LYS A 172 10.82 10.03 5.15
CA LYS A 172 12.05 9.34 5.53
C LYS A 172 12.21 9.25 7.05
N GLY A 173 12.38 8.02 7.58
CA GLY A 173 12.70 7.77 8.98
C GLY A 173 11.57 8.04 9.97
N THR A 174 10.34 8.24 9.50
CA THR A 174 9.19 8.54 10.36
C THR A 174 8.36 7.30 10.70
N ASN A 175 7.42 7.47 11.64
CA ASN A 175 6.63 6.40 12.23
C ASN A 175 5.17 6.83 12.41
N TYR A 176 4.23 6.07 11.83
CA TYR A 176 2.79 6.28 12.05
C TYR A 176 2.25 5.63 13.33
N GLY A 177 3.05 4.79 14.00
CA GLY A 177 2.78 4.30 15.35
C GLY A 177 1.87 3.09 15.45
N TRP A 178 1.51 2.40 14.36
CA TRP A 178 0.78 1.14 14.47
C TRP A 178 1.67 0.08 15.18
N MET A 179 1.25 -0.72 16.23
CA MET A 179 -0.12 -0.62 16.80
C MET A 179 -0.08 0.00 18.24
N ASP A 180 0.86 0.91 18.50
CA ASP A 180 0.90 1.69 19.75
C ASP A 180 -0.20 2.75 19.77
N VAL A 181 -0.62 3.22 18.60
CA VAL A 181 -1.77 4.08 18.37
C VAL A 181 -2.59 3.57 17.20
N ALA A 182 -3.91 3.80 17.25
CA ALA A 182 -4.80 3.59 16.12
C ALA A 182 -5.64 4.86 15.93
N TRP A 183 -5.54 5.45 14.76
CA TRP A 183 -6.19 6.73 14.42
C TRP A 183 -7.73 6.70 14.50
N GLY A 184 -8.32 5.51 14.68
CA GLY A 184 -9.75 5.25 14.90
C GLY A 184 -10.12 4.66 16.27
N GLY A 185 -9.14 4.36 17.12
CA GLY A 185 -9.29 4.05 18.55
C GLY A 185 -9.52 2.58 18.92
N THR A 186 -10.31 1.80 18.18
CA THR A 186 -10.69 0.43 18.58
C THR A 186 -10.58 -0.60 17.47
N ASP A 187 -10.36 -1.85 17.85
CA ASP A 187 -10.39 -3.00 16.95
C ASP A 187 -11.83 -3.46 16.64
N TYR A 188 -11.98 -4.45 15.79
CA TYR A 188 -13.27 -4.98 15.32
C TYR A 188 -14.13 -5.53 16.45
N ASP A 189 -13.54 -6.15 17.46
CA ASP A 189 -14.22 -6.67 18.65
C ASP A 189 -14.53 -5.59 19.70
N GLY A 190 -14.09 -4.34 19.47
CA GLY A 190 -14.25 -3.22 20.39
C GLY A 190 -13.12 -3.06 21.39
N SER A 191 -12.09 -3.92 21.37
CA SER A 191 -10.91 -3.77 22.21
C SER A 191 -10.16 -2.47 21.88
N ILE A 192 -9.51 -1.91 22.89
CA ILE A 192 -8.68 -0.72 22.76
C ILE A 192 -7.35 -1.13 22.14
N ILE A 193 -6.88 -0.37 21.14
CA ILE A 193 -5.58 -0.55 20.53
C ILE A 193 -4.56 0.31 21.26
N GLY A 194 -3.40 -0.27 21.56
CA GLY A 194 -2.37 0.39 22.35
C GLY A 194 -2.92 0.80 23.74
N ASP A 195 -2.69 2.05 24.11
CA ASP A 195 -3.25 2.64 25.33
C ASP A 195 -4.55 3.45 25.09
N GLY A 196 -5.11 3.38 23.90
CA GLY A 196 -6.31 4.12 23.48
C GLY A 196 -6.02 5.55 23.01
N SER A 197 -4.77 5.99 23.00
CA SER A 197 -4.39 7.30 22.49
C SER A 197 -4.56 7.37 20.97
N ALA A 198 -5.17 8.44 20.48
CA ALA A 198 -5.27 8.67 19.03
C ALA A 198 -3.93 9.10 18.41
N TRP A 199 -3.01 9.63 19.22
CA TRP A 199 -1.68 10.06 18.78
C TRP A 199 -0.72 10.17 19.97
N LYS A 200 0.57 10.00 19.71
CA LYS A 200 1.67 10.21 20.67
C LYS A 200 2.72 11.15 20.06
N GLU A 201 3.41 11.87 20.93
CA GLU A 201 4.54 12.71 20.53
C GLU A 201 5.62 11.87 19.82
N GLY A 202 6.22 12.43 18.77
CA GLY A 202 7.21 11.74 17.92
C GLY A 202 6.61 10.92 16.78
N LEU A 203 5.30 10.70 16.75
CA LEU A 203 4.63 10.00 15.64
C LEU A 203 4.15 10.98 14.56
N LEU A 204 4.25 10.53 13.30
CA LEU A 204 3.70 11.27 12.16
C LEU A 204 2.17 11.23 12.18
N LYS A 205 1.54 12.38 11.98
CA LYS A 205 0.08 12.47 11.90
C LYS A 205 -0.40 12.22 10.46
N PRO A 206 -1.50 11.46 10.27
CA PRO A 206 -2.21 11.45 9.00
C PRO A 206 -2.65 12.85 8.57
N ILE A 207 -2.69 13.06 7.26
CA ILE A 207 -3.22 14.29 6.64
C ILE A 207 -4.75 14.29 6.68
N TYR A 208 -5.35 13.11 6.42
CA TYR A 208 -6.79 12.90 6.47
C TYR A 208 -7.09 11.51 7.04
N ARG A 209 -8.23 11.34 7.72
CA ARG A 209 -8.63 10.06 8.30
C ARG A 209 -10.13 9.83 8.23
N TRP A 210 -10.53 8.56 8.15
CA TRP A 210 -11.92 8.16 8.13
C TRP A 210 -12.30 7.38 9.39
N ILE A 211 -13.37 7.83 10.06
CA ILE A 211 -14.00 7.18 11.20
C ILE A 211 -15.52 7.28 10.99
N PRO A 212 -16.21 6.15 10.75
CA PRO A 212 -15.72 4.77 10.65
C PRO A 212 -14.86 4.52 9.41
N SER A 213 -14.17 3.37 9.38
CA SER A 213 -13.39 2.90 8.23
C SER A 213 -14.26 2.76 6.98
N ILE A 214 -13.79 3.29 5.86
CA ILE A 214 -14.35 3.13 4.51
C ILE A 214 -13.65 2.02 3.72
N ALA A 215 -12.57 1.45 4.27
CA ALA A 215 -11.60 0.61 3.59
C ALA A 215 -11.06 1.31 2.33
N VAL A 216 -10.40 2.47 2.54
CA VAL A 216 -9.76 3.23 1.48
C VAL A 216 -8.75 2.35 0.76
N SER A 217 -8.78 2.29 -0.57
CA SER A 217 -7.85 1.47 -1.32
C SER A 217 -6.85 2.33 -2.08
N ASP A 218 -6.93 2.43 -3.37
CA ASP A 218 -5.95 3.14 -4.16
C ASP A 218 -6.21 4.63 -4.28
N MET A 219 -5.23 5.37 -4.83
CA MET A 219 -5.30 6.81 -4.98
C MET A 219 -4.43 7.31 -6.14
N ILE A 220 -4.85 8.42 -6.73
CA ILE A 220 -4.06 9.24 -7.67
C ILE A 220 -4.14 10.71 -7.30
N PHE A 221 -3.10 11.48 -7.65
CA PHE A 221 -3.19 12.94 -7.76
C PHE A 221 -3.62 13.28 -9.18
N TYR A 222 -4.86 13.70 -9.34
CA TYR A 222 -5.42 13.93 -10.66
C TYR A 222 -4.80 15.15 -11.34
N LYS A 223 -4.41 14.97 -12.61
CA LYS A 223 -3.93 16.04 -13.47
C LYS A 223 -4.31 15.75 -14.92
N GLY A 224 -5.19 16.56 -15.49
CA GLY A 224 -5.63 16.31 -16.86
C GLY A 224 -6.68 17.28 -17.36
N ASN A 225 -6.95 17.17 -18.67
CA ASN A 225 -7.92 18.01 -19.35
C ASN A 225 -9.30 17.36 -19.49
N PHE A 226 -9.40 16.07 -19.19
CA PHE A 226 -10.67 15.35 -19.36
C PHE A 226 -11.68 15.73 -18.27
N PHE A 227 -11.23 15.84 -17.00
CA PHE A 227 -12.03 16.32 -15.87
C PHE A 227 -11.33 17.54 -15.22
N PRO A 228 -11.33 18.74 -15.84
CA PRO A 228 -10.56 19.89 -15.36
C PRO A 228 -10.95 20.33 -13.93
N GLU A 229 -12.17 20.03 -13.50
CA GLU A 229 -12.68 20.29 -12.14
C GLU A 229 -12.04 19.39 -11.06
N LEU A 230 -11.34 18.33 -11.47
CA LEU A 230 -10.61 17.41 -10.57
C LEU A 230 -9.12 17.74 -10.47
N ASN A 231 -8.59 18.69 -11.24
CA ASN A 231 -7.19 19.06 -11.14
C ASN A 231 -6.83 19.49 -9.71
N ASP A 232 -5.62 19.08 -9.28
CA ASP A 232 -5.05 19.33 -7.96
C ASP A 232 -5.83 18.67 -6.80
N LYS A 233 -6.69 17.70 -7.12
CA LYS A 233 -7.36 16.85 -6.13
C LYS A 233 -6.72 15.49 -6.01
N VAL A 234 -6.85 14.89 -4.83
CA VAL A 234 -6.59 13.46 -4.63
C VAL A 234 -7.88 12.70 -4.92
N ILE A 235 -7.81 11.74 -5.83
CA ILE A 235 -8.92 10.82 -6.14
C ILE A 235 -8.60 9.50 -5.47
N LEU A 236 -9.57 8.96 -4.69
CA LEU A 236 -9.38 7.76 -3.91
C LEU A 236 -10.54 6.80 -4.12
N THR A 237 -10.22 5.52 -4.09
CA THR A 237 -11.19 4.43 -4.11
C THR A 237 -11.44 3.88 -2.72
N SER A 238 -12.61 3.26 -2.52
CA SER A 238 -12.91 2.55 -1.28
C SER A 238 -13.65 1.24 -1.51
N LEU A 239 -13.27 0.23 -0.74
CA LEU A 239 -13.82 -1.12 -0.83
C LEU A 239 -15.13 -1.26 -0.06
N LYS A 240 -15.16 -0.81 1.20
CA LYS A 240 -16.31 -0.98 2.09
C LYS A 240 -17.41 0.04 1.80
N ALA A 241 -17.04 1.29 1.59
CA ALA A 241 -18.00 2.34 1.26
C ALA A 241 -18.44 2.29 -0.22
N GLN A 242 -17.74 1.53 -1.08
CA GLN A 242 -18.03 1.38 -2.52
C GLN A 242 -18.09 2.73 -3.23
N ARG A 243 -17.11 3.60 -2.96
CA ARG A 243 -17.07 4.98 -3.44
C ARG A 243 -15.79 5.29 -4.18
N LEU A 244 -15.91 6.12 -5.21
CA LEU A 244 -14.84 6.97 -5.71
C LEU A 244 -15.05 8.34 -5.09
N ILE A 245 -14.05 8.85 -4.39
CA ILE A 245 -14.10 10.14 -3.69
C ILE A 245 -12.97 11.04 -4.16
N SER A 246 -13.16 12.35 -4.02
CA SER A 246 -12.08 13.31 -4.16
C SER A 246 -11.89 14.11 -2.88
N LEU A 247 -10.63 14.45 -2.59
CA LEU A 247 -10.27 15.44 -1.56
C LEU A 247 -9.61 16.63 -2.23
N ASP A 248 -9.95 17.85 -1.82
CA ASP A 248 -9.14 19.01 -2.11
C ASP A 248 -7.80 18.86 -1.37
N PHE A 249 -6.70 19.05 -2.09
CA PHE A 249 -5.36 18.90 -1.51
C PHE A 249 -4.51 20.13 -1.85
N ASN A 250 -4.05 20.83 -0.81
CA ASN A 250 -3.27 22.06 -0.94
C ASN A 250 -2.31 22.22 0.23
N ASP A 251 -1.06 22.58 -0.05
CA ASP A 251 -0.03 22.82 0.97
C ASP A 251 0.05 21.71 2.05
N GLY A 252 0.02 20.44 1.62
CA GLY A 252 0.09 19.30 2.52
C GLY A 252 -1.17 19.05 3.38
N LYS A 253 -2.30 19.69 3.06
CA LYS A 253 -3.57 19.54 3.78
C LYS A 253 -4.67 19.03 2.86
N ALA A 254 -5.45 18.09 3.37
CA ALA A 254 -6.63 17.58 2.69
C ALA A 254 -7.92 18.08 3.36
N SER A 255 -8.92 18.39 2.55
CA SER A 255 -10.24 18.86 2.99
C SER A 255 -11.32 18.56 1.96
N ASN A 256 -12.56 18.89 2.27
CA ASN A 256 -13.70 18.88 1.33
C ASN A 256 -13.85 17.56 0.57
N GLU A 257 -14.11 16.47 1.31
CA GLU A 257 -14.43 15.19 0.67
C GLU A 257 -15.70 15.32 -0.18
N THR A 258 -15.58 14.90 -1.44
CA THR A 258 -16.69 14.82 -2.39
C THR A 258 -16.84 13.42 -2.92
N VAL A 259 -18.04 12.85 -2.85
CA VAL A 259 -18.35 11.55 -3.48
C VAL A 259 -18.58 11.78 -4.97
N LEU A 260 -17.71 11.22 -5.81
CA LEU A 260 -17.81 11.28 -7.26
C LEU A 260 -18.72 10.17 -7.81
N ILE A 261 -18.57 8.96 -7.26
CA ILE A 261 -19.35 7.77 -7.63
C ILE A 261 -19.63 6.96 -6.38
N GLU A 262 -20.82 6.36 -6.29
CA GLU A 262 -21.21 5.47 -5.19
C GLU A 262 -21.99 4.26 -5.73
N GLY A 263 -21.81 3.10 -5.07
CA GLY A 263 -22.63 1.91 -5.32
C GLY A 263 -22.23 1.07 -6.54
N MET A 264 -21.03 1.31 -7.12
CA MET A 264 -20.52 0.46 -8.21
C MET A 264 -19.91 -0.87 -7.75
N GLY A 265 -19.84 -1.13 -6.45
CA GLY A 265 -19.13 -2.26 -5.87
C GLY A 265 -17.82 -1.84 -5.17
N ARG A 266 -17.02 -2.82 -4.80
CA ARG A 266 -15.75 -2.60 -4.09
C ARG A 266 -14.69 -2.06 -5.06
N LEU A 267 -14.48 -0.74 -5.06
CA LEU A 267 -13.46 -0.11 -5.91
C LEU A 267 -12.08 -0.40 -5.35
N ARG A 268 -11.24 -1.12 -6.11
CA ARG A 268 -9.92 -1.59 -5.69
C ARG A 268 -8.80 -0.65 -6.11
N ASP A 269 -8.88 -0.17 -7.34
CA ASP A 269 -7.77 0.52 -8.00
C ASP A 269 -8.27 1.70 -8.80
N VAL A 270 -7.45 2.73 -8.97
CA VAL A 270 -7.73 3.91 -9.80
C VAL A 270 -6.48 4.37 -10.50
N GLU A 271 -6.59 4.58 -11.81
CA GLU A 271 -5.51 5.08 -12.65
C GLU A 271 -6.00 6.14 -13.61
N GLN A 272 -5.10 6.99 -14.08
CA GLN A 272 -5.36 7.93 -15.16
C GLN A 272 -4.37 7.72 -16.30
N ASN A 273 -4.84 7.95 -17.53
CA ASN A 273 -3.93 8.02 -18.68
C ASN A 273 -3.44 9.47 -18.93
N ASP A 274 -2.55 9.64 -19.89
CA ASP A 274 -1.97 10.94 -20.25
C ASP A 274 -3.00 12.00 -20.69
N SER A 275 -4.17 11.58 -21.17
CA SER A 275 -5.27 12.50 -21.52
C SER A 275 -6.13 12.91 -20.33
N GLY A 276 -5.91 12.32 -19.16
CA GLY A 276 -6.67 12.54 -17.92
C GLY A 276 -7.98 11.76 -17.87
N GLU A 277 -8.13 10.71 -18.67
CA GLU A 277 -9.23 9.76 -18.50
C GLU A 277 -8.96 8.88 -17.27
N ILE A 278 -9.97 8.68 -16.44
CA ILE A 278 -9.87 7.90 -15.20
C ILE A 278 -10.42 6.50 -15.43
N PHE A 279 -9.68 5.51 -14.97
CA PHE A 279 -10.04 4.10 -14.98
C PHE A 279 -10.09 3.56 -13.57
N VAL A 280 -11.02 2.66 -13.29
CA VAL A 280 -11.18 2.00 -12.00
C VAL A 280 -11.34 0.49 -12.17
N ILE A 281 -10.88 -0.27 -11.17
CA ILE A 281 -11.07 -1.71 -11.09
C ILE A 281 -11.98 -2.03 -9.91
N ILE A 282 -12.93 -2.93 -10.12
CA ILE A 282 -13.84 -3.42 -9.09
C ILE A 282 -13.37 -4.79 -8.60
N ASP A 283 -13.28 -4.96 -7.30
CA ASP A 283 -12.95 -6.22 -6.62
C ASP A 283 -14.20 -7.11 -6.55
N ASP A 284 -14.48 -7.80 -7.64
CA ASP A 284 -15.62 -8.71 -7.84
C ASP A 284 -15.24 -9.89 -8.75
N ASN A 285 -15.98 -10.98 -8.70
CA ASN A 285 -15.79 -12.13 -9.58
C ASN A 285 -16.00 -11.81 -11.07
N ASN A 286 -16.81 -10.81 -11.38
CA ASN A 286 -17.04 -10.26 -12.72
C ASN A 286 -16.34 -8.92 -12.89
N SER A 287 -15.12 -8.82 -12.39
CA SER A 287 -14.32 -7.61 -12.47
C SER A 287 -14.00 -7.22 -13.91
N GLY A 288 -13.78 -5.92 -14.12
CA GLY A 288 -13.35 -5.33 -15.37
C GLY A 288 -12.72 -3.96 -15.13
N ILE A 289 -12.10 -3.42 -16.17
CA ILE A 289 -11.60 -2.05 -16.15
C ILE A 289 -12.73 -1.14 -16.63
N TRP A 290 -13.14 -0.21 -15.78
CA TRP A 290 -14.22 0.73 -16.03
C TRP A 290 -13.64 2.12 -16.27
N LYS A 291 -14.05 2.76 -17.36
CA LYS A 291 -13.65 4.13 -17.66
C LYS A 291 -14.75 5.11 -17.23
N LEU A 292 -14.37 6.19 -16.54
CA LEU A 292 -15.26 7.28 -16.22
C LEU A 292 -15.59 8.08 -17.49
N VAL A 293 -16.86 8.45 -17.66
CA VAL A 293 -17.34 9.27 -18.76
C VAL A 293 -18.07 10.50 -18.24
N LYS A 294 -17.98 11.59 -18.98
CA LYS A 294 -18.82 12.78 -18.71
C LYS A 294 -20.29 12.47 -19.03
N LYS A 295 -21.17 12.97 -18.20
CA LYS A 295 -22.62 12.93 -18.48
C LYS A 295 -22.99 13.95 -19.53
#